data_0b3a819e99db26c5d4f04ee92598d712
#
_entry.id   0b3a819e99db26c5d4f04ee92598d712
#
_cell.length_a   1.000
_cell.length_b   1.000
_cell.length_c   1.000
_cell.angle_alpha   90.00
_cell.angle_beta   90.00
_cell.angle_gamma   90.00
#
_symmetry.space_group_name_H-M   'P 1'
#
loop_
_entity.id
_entity.type
_entity.pdbx_description
1 polymer ?
#
loop_
_entity_poly.entity_id
_entity_poly.type
_entity_poly.pdbx_seq_one_letter_code
_entity_poly.pdbx_strand_id
1 'polypeptide(L)'
;PPAQLTMAPATPQWEFSESDGLAKLWLAATDLPAPSSLCPPPAITRLFCVVDSARVWNELASLNRPVLLETVTEDKFFASVLVFQIDGSEAVVWTDQGLQWIALAEIADAWTGTYRFFWQAPTGWEGALSLGDSGVVVTRVSQMFATLDGMELKEVTEFGSALETRIRLFQEAEGLPVDGVMNQLTLLRLNERLGIGLTVSRALTRAQNWQDVR
;
A
#
# COMPACT_ATOMS: atom_id res chain seq x y z
N PRO A 1 8.28 -43.43 -31.92
CA PRO A 1 7.62 -42.10 -31.86
C PRO A 1 8.58 -41.12 -31.19
N PRO A 2 8.81 -39.89 -31.76
CA PRO A 2 9.64 -38.91 -31.09
C PRO A 2 8.96 -38.51 -29.82
N ALA A 3 9.72 -38.42 -28.74
CA ALA A 3 9.27 -37.85 -27.49
C ALA A 3 8.83 -36.43 -27.75
N GLN A 4 7.55 -36.12 -27.53
CA GLN A 4 7.07 -34.75 -27.47
C GLN A 4 7.73 -34.09 -26.23
N LEU A 5 8.68 -33.20 -26.52
CA LEU A 5 9.17 -32.24 -25.51
C LEU A 5 7.96 -31.40 -25.09
N THR A 6 7.40 -31.72 -23.94
CA THR A 6 6.44 -30.85 -23.27
C THR A 6 7.22 -29.57 -22.94
N MET A 7 6.94 -28.49 -23.64
CA MET A 7 7.46 -27.17 -23.24
C MET A 7 7.01 -26.95 -21.79
N ALA A 8 7.95 -26.62 -20.93
CA ALA A 8 7.62 -26.14 -19.59
C ALA A 8 6.64 -24.95 -19.74
N PRO A 9 5.63 -24.83 -18.91
CA PRO A 9 4.74 -23.67 -18.93
C PRO A 9 5.60 -22.39 -18.85
N ALA A 10 5.34 -21.44 -19.73
CA ALA A 10 6.06 -20.17 -19.71
C ALA A 10 5.76 -19.47 -18.37
N THR A 11 6.81 -19.02 -17.66
CA THR A 11 6.66 -18.21 -16.46
C THR A 11 5.76 -17.02 -16.80
N PRO A 12 4.72 -16.72 -16.01
CA PRO A 12 3.88 -15.56 -16.24
C PRO A 12 4.72 -14.28 -16.29
N GLN A 13 4.43 -13.41 -17.24
CA GLN A 13 5.21 -12.16 -17.44
C GLN A 13 5.13 -11.18 -16.27
N TRP A 14 4.24 -11.41 -15.32
CA TRP A 14 4.04 -10.62 -14.12
C TRP A 14 4.72 -11.18 -12.87
N GLU A 15 5.37 -12.36 -12.94
CA GLU A 15 6.09 -12.95 -11.82
C GLU A 15 7.52 -12.41 -11.71
N PHE A 16 7.89 -12.03 -10.48
CA PHE A 16 9.22 -11.53 -10.12
C PHE A 16 9.74 -12.27 -8.88
N SER A 17 11.07 -12.24 -8.70
CA SER A 17 11.64 -12.56 -7.39
C SER A 17 11.14 -11.57 -6.33
N GLU A 18 11.13 -11.96 -5.05
CA GLU A 18 10.74 -11.05 -3.97
C GLU A 18 11.60 -9.77 -3.98
N SER A 19 12.91 -9.90 -4.18
CA SER A 19 13.83 -8.77 -4.21
C SER A 19 13.54 -7.80 -5.36
N ASP A 20 13.27 -8.32 -6.56
CA ASP A 20 12.93 -7.48 -7.72
C ASP A 20 11.56 -6.83 -7.56
N GLY A 21 10.59 -7.57 -7.02
CA GLY A 21 9.28 -7.06 -6.71
C GLY A 21 9.33 -5.92 -5.68
N LEU A 22 10.10 -6.08 -4.59
CA LEU A 22 10.31 -5.04 -3.58
C LEU A 22 11.02 -3.81 -4.16
N ALA A 23 12.02 -4.00 -5.02
CA ALA A 23 12.70 -2.89 -5.68
C ALA A 23 11.74 -2.09 -6.59
N LYS A 24 10.86 -2.76 -7.32
CA LYS A 24 9.84 -2.13 -8.15
C LYS A 24 8.77 -1.42 -7.29
N LEU A 25 8.32 -2.03 -6.20
CA LEU A 25 7.41 -1.40 -5.24
C LEU A 25 8.04 -0.15 -4.62
N TRP A 26 9.34 -0.17 -4.33
CA TRP A 26 10.09 1.00 -3.85
C TRP A 26 10.09 2.14 -4.86
N LEU A 27 10.38 1.85 -6.13
CA LEU A 27 10.33 2.84 -7.21
C LEU A 27 8.92 3.41 -7.41
N ALA A 28 7.87 2.61 -7.20
CA ALA A 28 6.50 3.10 -7.20
C ALA A 28 6.22 4.03 -6.02
N ALA A 29 6.84 3.78 -4.86
CA ALA A 29 6.60 4.52 -3.64
C ALA A 29 7.38 5.85 -3.56
N THR A 30 8.58 5.93 -4.13
CA THR A 30 9.50 7.06 -3.93
C THR A 30 10.44 7.26 -5.11
N ASP A 31 10.98 8.47 -5.24
CA ASP A 31 12.05 8.79 -6.19
C ASP A 31 13.46 8.59 -5.57
N LEU A 32 13.53 8.10 -4.33
CA LEU A 32 14.81 7.84 -3.68
C LEU A 32 15.45 6.57 -4.26
N PRO A 33 16.80 6.52 -4.32
CA PRO A 33 17.49 5.29 -4.70
C PRO A 33 17.14 4.16 -3.73
N ALA A 34 17.03 2.94 -4.24
CA ALA A 34 16.70 1.77 -3.43
C ALA A 34 17.82 1.52 -2.40
N PRO A 35 17.51 1.47 -1.10
CA PRO A 35 18.48 1.13 -0.07
C PRO A 35 18.79 -0.37 -0.07
N SER A 36 19.80 -0.77 0.69
CA SER A 36 20.20 -2.18 0.84
C SER A 36 19.14 -3.04 1.54
N SER A 37 18.26 -2.42 2.34
CA SER A 37 17.10 -3.07 2.96
C SER A 37 15.85 -2.30 2.60
N LEU A 38 14.87 -2.99 2.02
CA LEU A 38 13.60 -2.39 1.59
C LEU A 38 12.46 -2.64 2.57
N CYS A 39 12.51 -3.74 3.30
CA CYS A 39 11.46 -4.10 4.26
C CYS A 39 12.09 -4.71 5.52
N PRO A 40 12.28 -3.94 6.60
CA PRO A 40 11.94 -2.53 6.75
C PRO A 40 12.92 -1.60 6.02
N PRO A 41 12.44 -0.45 5.52
CA PRO A 41 13.30 0.56 4.92
C PRO A 41 14.03 1.38 6.01
N PRO A 42 15.14 2.07 5.67
CA PRO A 42 15.84 2.95 6.61
C PRO A 42 14.90 4.05 7.14
N ALA A 43 14.99 4.34 8.44
CA ALA A 43 14.11 5.31 9.13
C ALA A 43 14.15 6.73 8.51
N ILE A 44 15.27 7.12 7.89
CA ILE A 44 15.43 8.42 7.21
C ILE A 44 14.43 8.62 6.07
N THR A 45 13.90 7.54 5.47
CA THR A 45 12.93 7.60 4.38
C THR A 45 11.53 7.98 4.85
N ARG A 46 11.25 7.83 6.14
CA ARG A 46 9.91 7.96 6.75
C ARG A 46 8.85 7.07 6.11
N LEU A 47 9.28 6.04 5.39
CA LEU A 47 8.41 5.02 4.85
C LEU A 47 8.37 3.82 5.78
N PHE A 48 7.21 3.24 5.90
CA PHE A 48 6.98 1.99 6.62
C PHE A 48 6.66 0.91 5.59
N CYS A 49 7.28 -0.25 5.74
CA CYS A 49 6.90 -1.45 5.03
C CYS A 49 5.91 -2.20 5.91
N VAL A 50 4.73 -2.44 5.39
CA VAL A 50 3.73 -3.29 6.03
C VAL A 50 3.74 -4.64 5.34
N VAL A 51 3.76 -5.70 6.13
CA VAL A 51 3.54 -7.08 5.71
C VAL A 51 2.27 -7.53 6.41
N ASP A 52 1.26 -7.90 5.65
CA ASP A 52 -0.05 -8.29 6.18
C ASP A 52 -0.70 -9.33 5.27
N SER A 53 -1.87 -9.80 5.64
CA SER A 53 -2.63 -10.79 4.87
C SER A 53 -4.05 -10.30 4.59
N ALA A 54 -4.56 -10.62 3.41
CA ALA A 54 -5.93 -10.35 3.02
C ALA A 54 -6.59 -11.64 2.51
N ARG A 55 -7.92 -11.70 2.65
CA ARG A 55 -8.73 -12.84 2.20
C ARG A 55 -9.53 -12.54 0.95
N VAL A 56 -9.75 -11.27 0.68
CA VAL A 56 -10.55 -10.80 -0.46
C VAL A 56 -9.88 -9.60 -1.13
N TRP A 57 -10.06 -9.49 -2.43
CA TRP A 57 -9.46 -8.44 -3.25
C TRP A 57 -9.87 -7.02 -2.83
N ASN A 58 -11.09 -6.87 -2.30
CA ASN A 58 -11.58 -5.57 -1.84
C ASN A 58 -10.78 -4.99 -0.66
N GLU A 59 -10.18 -5.83 0.17
CA GLU A 59 -9.28 -5.36 1.25
C GLU A 59 -8.07 -4.66 0.65
N LEU A 60 -7.47 -5.23 -0.40
CA LEU A 60 -6.34 -4.63 -1.12
C LEU A 60 -6.76 -3.38 -1.90
N ALA A 61 -7.88 -3.43 -2.62
CA ALA A 61 -8.40 -2.29 -3.36
C ALA A 61 -8.66 -1.09 -2.44
N SER A 62 -9.15 -1.34 -1.22
CA SER A 62 -9.43 -0.31 -0.22
C SER A 62 -8.17 0.42 0.28
N LEU A 63 -6.97 -0.15 0.14
CA LEU A 63 -5.73 0.52 0.54
C LEU A 63 -5.41 1.73 -0.35
N ASN A 64 -5.88 1.73 -1.59
CA ASN A 64 -5.55 2.73 -2.63
C ASN A 64 -4.03 2.94 -2.78
N ARG A 65 -3.29 1.83 -2.78
CA ARG A 65 -1.83 1.77 -2.83
C ARG A 65 -1.38 0.65 -3.76
N PRO A 66 -0.22 0.77 -4.42
CA PRO A 66 0.38 -0.40 -5.03
C PRO A 66 0.77 -1.41 -3.94
N VAL A 67 0.53 -2.66 -4.21
CA VAL A 67 0.83 -3.77 -3.31
C VAL A 67 1.68 -4.82 -4.02
N LEU A 68 2.63 -5.40 -3.30
CA LEU A 68 3.38 -6.55 -3.73
C LEU A 68 2.75 -7.79 -3.10
N LEU A 69 2.13 -8.62 -3.91
CA LEU A 69 1.55 -9.89 -3.46
C LEU A 69 2.63 -10.97 -3.46
N GLU A 70 2.62 -11.82 -2.44
CA GLU A 70 3.42 -13.03 -2.42
C GLU A 70 2.68 -14.13 -3.15
N THR A 71 3.34 -14.76 -4.11
CA THR A 71 2.80 -15.84 -4.92
C THR A 71 3.64 -17.11 -4.80
N VAL A 72 3.07 -18.23 -5.22
CA VAL A 72 3.77 -19.53 -5.32
C VAL A 72 3.66 -20.02 -6.77
N THR A 73 4.80 -20.20 -7.40
CA THR A 73 4.89 -20.73 -8.77
C THR A 73 4.36 -22.17 -8.86
N GLU A 74 4.12 -22.67 -10.06
CA GLU A 74 3.76 -24.09 -10.29
C GLU A 74 4.80 -25.05 -9.70
N ASP A 75 6.08 -24.69 -9.75
CA ASP A 75 7.20 -25.46 -9.19
C ASP A 75 7.35 -25.30 -7.66
N LYS A 76 6.40 -24.62 -7.00
CA LYS A 76 6.36 -24.38 -5.54
C LYS A 76 7.48 -23.48 -5.01
N PHE A 77 7.99 -22.57 -5.81
CA PHE A 77 8.88 -21.51 -5.36
C PHE A 77 8.09 -20.24 -5.05
N PHE A 78 8.58 -19.45 -4.08
CA PHE A 78 8.03 -18.13 -3.82
C PHE A 78 8.40 -17.16 -4.93
N ALA A 79 7.41 -16.42 -5.34
CA ALA A 79 7.52 -15.33 -6.30
C ALA A 79 6.66 -14.15 -5.81
N SER A 80 6.58 -13.10 -6.60
CA SER A 80 5.76 -11.93 -6.28
C SER A 80 5.17 -11.31 -7.54
N VAL A 81 4.04 -10.63 -7.38
CA VAL A 81 3.41 -9.79 -8.40
C VAL A 81 3.16 -8.38 -7.85
N LEU A 82 3.54 -7.37 -8.61
CA LEU A 82 3.30 -5.97 -8.26
C LEU A 82 1.98 -5.50 -8.87
N VAL A 83 0.99 -5.31 -8.01
CA VAL A 83 -0.34 -4.82 -8.35
C VAL A 83 -0.43 -3.33 -8.04
N PHE A 84 -0.81 -2.52 -9.02
CA PHE A 84 -1.00 -1.07 -8.86
C PHE A 84 -2.43 -0.71 -8.53
N GLN A 85 -3.38 -1.34 -9.19
CA GLN A 85 -4.80 -1.04 -9.08
C GLN A 85 -5.61 -2.33 -9.21
N ILE A 86 -6.72 -2.39 -8.49
CA ILE A 86 -7.74 -3.44 -8.63
C ILE A 86 -9.05 -2.75 -8.98
N ASP A 87 -9.74 -3.22 -10.01
CA ASP A 87 -11.05 -2.74 -10.42
C ASP A 87 -11.93 -3.93 -10.86
N GLY A 88 -12.96 -4.20 -10.09
CA GLY A 88 -13.84 -5.33 -10.31
C GLY A 88 -13.09 -6.67 -10.28
N SER A 89 -13.04 -7.35 -11.42
CA SER A 89 -12.38 -8.65 -11.61
C SER A 89 -11.01 -8.57 -12.28
N GLU A 90 -10.47 -7.36 -12.46
CA GLU A 90 -9.21 -7.11 -13.13
C GLU A 90 -8.24 -6.31 -12.26
N ALA A 91 -6.96 -6.40 -12.55
CA ALA A 91 -5.92 -5.63 -11.90
C ALA A 91 -4.92 -5.07 -12.91
N VAL A 92 -4.39 -3.88 -12.61
CA VAL A 92 -3.21 -3.34 -13.29
C VAL A 92 -1.98 -3.87 -12.58
N VAL A 93 -1.18 -4.63 -13.30
CA VAL A 93 0.08 -5.21 -12.78
C VAL A 93 1.27 -4.71 -13.59
N TRP A 94 2.45 -4.78 -12.99
CA TRP A 94 3.69 -4.60 -13.70
C TRP A 94 4.11 -5.91 -14.37
N THR A 95 4.48 -5.84 -15.65
CA THR A 95 5.01 -6.97 -16.43
C THR A 95 6.34 -6.57 -17.06
N ASP A 96 6.99 -7.50 -17.73
CA ASP A 96 8.18 -7.21 -18.54
C ASP A 96 7.92 -6.23 -19.70
N GLN A 97 6.65 -6.09 -20.09
CA GLN A 97 6.21 -5.15 -21.12
C GLN A 97 5.65 -3.84 -20.53
N GLY A 98 5.70 -3.68 -19.21
CA GLY A 98 5.17 -2.53 -18.50
C GLY A 98 3.83 -2.80 -17.83
N LEU A 99 3.03 -1.75 -17.62
CA LEU A 99 1.71 -1.86 -16.97
C LEU A 99 0.71 -2.56 -17.90
N GLN A 100 0.06 -3.60 -17.41
CA GLN A 100 -0.98 -4.35 -18.12
C GLN A 100 -2.16 -4.65 -17.22
N TRP A 101 -3.36 -4.70 -17.80
CA TRP A 101 -4.55 -5.26 -17.18
C TRP A 101 -4.53 -6.77 -17.31
N ILE A 102 -4.72 -7.47 -16.21
CA ILE A 102 -4.91 -8.92 -16.16
C ILE A 102 -6.11 -9.28 -15.30
N ALA A 103 -6.72 -10.42 -15.57
CA ALA A 103 -7.80 -10.91 -14.74
C ALA A 103 -7.27 -11.34 -13.35
N LEU A 104 -7.97 -10.99 -12.28
CA LEU A 104 -7.60 -11.43 -10.93
C LEU A 104 -7.56 -12.95 -10.80
N ALA A 105 -8.34 -13.67 -11.60
CA ALA A 105 -8.34 -15.12 -11.65
C ALA A 105 -6.97 -15.71 -12.05
N GLU A 106 -6.16 -14.99 -12.84
CA GLU A 106 -4.83 -15.44 -13.24
C GLU A 106 -3.83 -15.43 -12.08
N ILE A 107 -4.06 -14.58 -11.07
CA ILE A 107 -3.20 -14.45 -9.89
C ILE A 107 -3.77 -15.28 -8.72
N ALA A 108 -5.08 -15.47 -8.66
CA ALA A 108 -5.80 -15.96 -7.48
C ALA A 108 -5.28 -17.28 -6.96
N ASP A 109 -4.98 -18.24 -7.85
CA ASP A 109 -4.52 -19.58 -7.47
C ASP A 109 -3.05 -19.59 -6.99
N ALA A 110 -2.27 -18.59 -7.41
CA ALA A 110 -0.88 -18.44 -7.03
C ALA A 110 -0.70 -17.60 -5.75
N TRP A 111 -1.64 -16.70 -5.44
CA TRP A 111 -1.53 -15.80 -4.31
C TRP A 111 -1.67 -16.51 -2.96
N THR A 112 -0.70 -16.30 -2.05
CA THR A 112 -0.69 -16.91 -0.69
C THR A 112 -1.63 -16.22 0.30
N GLY A 113 -2.20 -15.09 -0.06
CA GLY A 113 -2.92 -14.19 0.85
C GLY A 113 -2.03 -13.11 1.46
N THR A 114 -0.70 -13.27 1.40
CA THR A 114 0.26 -12.29 1.94
C THR A 114 0.47 -11.14 0.95
N TYR A 115 0.60 -9.94 1.48
CA TYR A 115 0.94 -8.76 0.67
C TYR A 115 1.85 -7.80 1.43
N ARG A 116 2.54 -6.91 0.69
CA ARG A 116 3.39 -5.84 1.24
C ARG A 116 3.06 -4.53 0.55
N PHE A 117 3.16 -3.44 1.29
CA PHE A 117 3.08 -2.09 0.72
C PHE A 117 3.89 -1.09 1.54
N PHE A 118 4.22 0.04 0.91
CA PHE A 118 4.84 1.16 1.60
C PHE A 118 3.84 2.27 1.88
N TRP A 119 3.98 2.89 3.04
CA TRP A 119 3.22 4.07 3.39
C TRP A 119 4.00 5.00 4.32
N GLN A 120 3.54 6.22 4.42
CA GLN A 120 4.13 7.23 5.29
C GLN A 120 3.26 7.42 6.52
N ALA A 121 3.76 7.00 7.68
CA ALA A 121 3.11 7.23 8.95
C ALA A 121 3.61 8.54 9.60
N PRO A 122 2.80 9.19 10.44
CA PRO A 122 3.26 10.31 11.25
C PRO A 122 4.33 9.86 12.27
N THR A 123 5.19 10.80 12.66
CA THR A 123 6.22 10.54 13.68
C THR A 123 5.58 10.02 14.97
N GLY A 124 6.13 8.93 15.51
CA GLY A 124 5.65 8.31 16.75
C GLY A 124 4.50 7.33 16.55
N TRP A 125 4.16 6.99 15.29
CA TRP A 125 3.16 5.97 15.02
C TRP A 125 3.66 4.57 15.39
N GLU A 126 2.96 3.94 16.33
CA GLU A 126 3.24 2.57 16.79
C GLU A 126 2.02 1.64 16.62
N GLY A 127 0.84 2.22 16.32
CA GLY A 127 -0.40 1.49 16.15
C GLY A 127 -1.62 2.40 16.21
N ALA A 128 -2.81 1.79 16.24
CA ALA A 128 -4.07 2.52 16.29
C ALA A 128 -4.16 3.38 17.57
N LEU A 129 -4.76 4.58 17.43
CA LEU A 129 -4.97 5.53 18.53
C LEU A 129 -6.45 5.63 18.87
N SER A 130 -6.74 5.74 20.15
CA SER A 130 -8.10 5.84 20.69
C SER A 130 -8.19 6.84 21.84
N LEU A 131 -9.39 7.06 22.32
CA LEU A 131 -9.66 7.95 23.46
C LEU A 131 -8.76 7.62 24.66
N GLY A 132 -8.06 8.63 25.17
CA GLY A 132 -7.13 8.52 26.31
C GLY A 132 -5.67 8.33 25.91
N ASP A 133 -5.36 8.01 24.64
CA ASP A 133 -3.99 7.96 24.16
C ASP A 133 -3.35 9.35 24.16
N SER A 134 -2.03 9.42 24.27
CA SER A 134 -1.32 10.69 24.34
C SER A 134 0.05 10.62 23.65
N GLY A 135 0.62 11.79 23.39
CA GLY A 135 1.98 11.91 22.88
C GLY A 135 2.08 12.59 21.51
N VAL A 136 3.28 12.58 20.95
CA VAL A 136 3.62 13.31 19.70
C VAL A 136 2.76 12.88 18.51
N VAL A 137 2.38 11.62 18.45
CA VAL A 137 1.56 11.09 17.35
C VAL A 137 0.13 11.66 17.41
N VAL A 138 -0.46 11.83 18.61
CA VAL A 138 -1.76 12.45 18.80
C VAL A 138 -1.73 13.91 18.35
N THR A 139 -0.68 14.64 18.74
CA THR A 139 -0.45 16.02 18.30
C THR A 139 -0.38 16.09 16.76
N ARG A 140 0.33 15.15 16.11
CA ARG A 140 0.45 15.12 14.66
C ARG A 140 -0.88 14.82 13.97
N VAL A 141 -1.65 13.86 14.45
CA VAL A 141 -2.98 13.55 13.93
C VAL A 141 -3.92 14.76 14.07
N SER A 142 -3.90 15.42 15.22
CA SER A 142 -4.70 16.64 15.44
C SER A 142 -4.29 17.76 14.48
N GLN A 143 -3.00 17.95 14.23
CA GLN A 143 -2.49 18.92 13.25
C GLN A 143 -2.93 18.57 11.82
N MET A 144 -2.95 17.28 11.47
CA MET A 144 -3.42 16.85 10.15
C MET A 144 -4.90 17.20 9.96
N PHE A 145 -5.75 16.97 10.97
CA PHE A 145 -7.15 17.41 10.89
C PHE A 145 -7.29 18.92 10.86
N ALA A 146 -6.56 19.67 11.67
CA ALA A 146 -6.58 21.13 11.62
C ALA A 146 -6.19 21.66 10.22
N THR A 147 -5.18 21.05 9.59
CA THR A 147 -4.80 21.37 8.20
C THR A 147 -5.93 21.05 7.22
N LEU A 148 -6.55 19.89 7.34
CA LEU A 148 -7.67 19.49 6.48
C LEU A 148 -8.86 20.43 6.60
N ASP A 149 -9.14 20.91 7.83
CA ASP A 149 -10.27 21.76 8.16
C ASP A 149 -9.97 23.27 7.94
N GLY A 150 -8.72 23.63 7.57
CA GLY A 150 -8.29 25.02 7.43
C GLY A 150 -8.30 25.80 8.75
N MET A 151 -8.12 25.10 9.88
CA MET A 151 -8.14 25.67 11.22
C MET A 151 -6.74 25.99 11.73
N GLU A 152 -6.66 26.89 12.72
CA GLU A 152 -5.39 27.12 13.41
C GLU A 152 -4.92 25.87 14.16
N LEU A 153 -3.60 25.64 14.09
CA LEU A 153 -2.95 24.53 14.79
C LEU A 153 -2.94 24.78 16.29
N LYS A 154 -3.74 24.04 17.04
CA LYS A 154 -3.67 24.00 18.51
C LYS A 154 -2.83 22.79 18.93
N GLU A 155 -2.05 23.00 19.98
CA GLU A 155 -1.31 21.87 20.57
C GLU A 155 -2.31 20.98 21.33
N VAL A 156 -2.53 19.78 20.80
CA VAL A 156 -3.35 18.74 21.40
C VAL A 156 -2.44 17.55 21.68
N THR A 157 -2.22 17.24 22.94
CA THR A 157 -1.30 16.18 23.37
C THR A 157 -2.01 14.91 23.82
N GLU A 158 -3.34 14.98 24.01
CA GLU A 158 -4.17 13.87 24.43
C GLU A 158 -5.33 13.66 23.43
N PHE A 159 -5.61 12.41 23.13
CA PHE A 159 -6.74 12.00 22.31
C PHE A 159 -8.03 12.13 23.12
N GLY A 160 -8.61 13.31 23.10
CA GLY A 160 -9.85 13.61 23.80
C GLY A 160 -11.08 13.36 22.94
N SER A 161 -12.27 13.51 23.54
CA SER A 161 -13.58 13.28 22.89
C SER A 161 -13.82 14.16 21.64
N ALA A 162 -13.23 15.35 21.59
CA ALA A 162 -13.32 16.23 20.43
C ALA A 162 -12.60 15.62 19.22
N LEU A 163 -11.41 15.06 19.40
CA LEU A 163 -10.67 14.37 18.35
C LEU A 163 -11.38 13.08 17.93
N GLU A 164 -11.87 12.29 18.89
CA GLU A 164 -12.67 11.10 18.60
C GLU A 164 -13.88 11.45 17.72
N THR A 165 -14.64 12.48 18.10
CA THR A 165 -15.81 12.92 17.33
C THR A 165 -15.39 13.35 15.92
N ARG A 166 -14.30 14.09 15.80
CA ARG A 166 -13.78 14.53 14.48
C ARG A 166 -13.37 13.34 13.61
N ILE A 167 -12.78 12.30 14.19
CA ILE A 167 -12.42 11.08 13.48
C ILE A 167 -13.66 10.34 13.01
N ARG A 168 -14.70 10.20 13.86
CA ARG A 168 -15.97 9.57 13.47
C ARG A 168 -16.61 10.27 12.28
N LEU A 169 -16.66 11.60 12.29
CA LEU A 169 -17.17 12.39 11.16
C LEU A 169 -16.34 12.18 9.88
N PHE A 170 -15.04 12.08 10.02
CA PHE A 170 -14.16 11.79 8.89
C PHE A 170 -14.39 10.37 8.35
N GLN A 171 -14.47 9.38 9.22
CA GLN A 171 -14.74 7.99 8.84
C GLN A 171 -16.08 7.86 8.11
N GLU A 172 -17.12 8.52 8.60
CA GLU A 172 -18.43 8.56 7.94
C GLU A 172 -18.33 9.17 6.54
N ALA A 173 -17.66 10.32 6.41
CA ALA A 173 -17.47 10.99 5.12
C ALA A 173 -16.65 10.17 4.12
N GLU A 174 -15.74 9.32 4.60
CA GLU A 174 -14.88 8.46 3.78
C GLU A 174 -15.47 7.05 3.56
N GLY A 175 -16.65 6.76 4.10
CA GLY A 175 -17.27 5.43 4.01
C GLY A 175 -16.51 4.33 4.77
N LEU A 176 -15.79 4.71 5.82
CA LEU A 176 -15.04 3.79 6.69
C LEU A 176 -15.90 3.30 7.87
N PRO A 177 -15.50 2.21 8.56
CA PRO A 177 -16.11 1.86 9.85
C PRO A 177 -16.02 3.04 10.83
N VAL A 178 -17.18 3.46 11.39
CA VAL A 178 -17.29 4.65 12.24
C VAL A 178 -17.08 4.24 13.70
N ASP A 179 -15.84 3.96 14.07
CA ASP A 179 -15.45 3.50 15.41
C ASP A 179 -14.76 4.57 16.27
N GLY A 180 -14.38 5.71 15.66
CA GLY A 180 -13.65 6.79 16.34
C GLY A 180 -12.18 6.47 16.60
N VAL A 181 -11.68 5.33 16.12
CA VAL A 181 -10.29 4.90 16.26
C VAL A 181 -9.47 5.38 15.06
N MET A 182 -8.35 6.05 15.31
CA MET A 182 -7.38 6.37 14.28
C MET A 182 -6.55 5.13 13.99
N ASN A 183 -7.09 4.22 13.19
CA ASN A 183 -6.38 3.05 12.69
C ASN A 183 -5.60 3.37 11.41
N GLN A 184 -4.82 2.40 10.90
CA GLN A 184 -4.00 2.56 9.71
C GLN A 184 -4.83 2.97 8.49
N LEU A 185 -5.99 2.35 8.25
CA LEU A 185 -6.83 2.66 7.10
C LEU A 185 -7.39 4.09 7.17
N THR A 186 -7.85 4.53 8.35
CA THR A 186 -8.31 5.90 8.57
C THR A 186 -7.18 6.90 8.30
N LEU A 187 -5.95 6.58 8.73
CA LEU A 187 -4.80 7.44 8.52
C LEU A 187 -4.34 7.47 7.06
N LEU A 188 -4.44 6.35 6.34
CA LEU A 188 -4.21 6.31 4.89
C LEU A 188 -5.16 7.25 4.14
N ARG A 189 -6.45 7.25 4.50
CA ARG A 189 -7.44 8.18 3.92
C ARG A 189 -7.13 9.64 4.26
N LEU A 190 -6.75 9.91 5.50
CA LEU A 190 -6.35 11.26 5.92
C LEU A 190 -5.12 11.76 5.13
N ASN A 191 -4.13 10.90 4.94
CA ASN A 191 -2.97 11.18 4.10
C ASN A 191 -3.37 11.52 2.66
N GLU A 192 -4.31 10.77 2.08
CA GLU A 192 -4.81 11.03 0.72
C GLU A 192 -5.47 12.40 0.61
N ARG A 193 -6.33 12.74 1.56
CA ARG A 193 -6.99 14.06 1.60
C ARG A 193 -6.02 15.22 1.73
N LEU A 194 -4.92 15.01 2.43
CA LEU A 194 -3.84 15.99 2.58
C LEU A 194 -2.81 15.96 1.45
N GLY A 195 -2.96 15.05 0.49
CA GLY A 195 -1.99 14.87 -0.57
C GLY A 195 -0.64 14.32 -0.09
N ILE A 196 -0.62 13.61 1.05
CA ILE A 196 0.57 13.02 1.63
C ILE A 196 0.72 11.57 1.15
N GLY A 197 1.95 11.21 0.77
CA GLY A 197 2.31 9.83 0.45
C GLY A 197 1.86 9.33 -0.91
N LEU A 198 1.91 8.01 -1.06
CA LEU A 198 1.69 7.30 -2.30
C LEU A 198 0.22 6.89 -2.43
N THR A 199 -0.37 7.20 -3.57
CA THR A 199 -1.67 6.66 -4.00
C THR A 199 -1.50 5.85 -5.27
N VAL A 200 -2.49 5.03 -5.63
CA VAL A 200 -2.53 4.31 -6.92
C VAL A 200 -2.26 5.25 -8.08
N SER A 201 -2.94 6.40 -8.14
CA SER A 201 -2.77 7.39 -9.22
C SER A 201 -1.32 7.89 -9.35
N ARG A 202 -0.67 8.22 -8.23
CA ARG A 202 0.74 8.67 -8.24
C ARG A 202 1.69 7.55 -8.64
N ALA A 203 1.44 6.33 -8.15
CA ALA A 203 2.25 5.17 -8.51
C ALA A 203 2.16 4.84 -9.99
N LEU A 204 0.96 4.89 -10.56
CA LEU A 204 0.75 4.68 -12.00
C LEU A 204 1.48 5.73 -12.84
N THR A 205 1.41 7.01 -12.46
CA THR A 205 2.15 8.09 -13.15
C THR A 205 3.67 7.84 -13.11
N ARG A 206 4.22 7.38 -11.97
CA ARG A 206 5.63 7.02 -11.88
C ARG A 206 5.98 5.82 -12.75
N ALA A 207 5.17 4.78 -12.71
CA ALA A 207 5.40 3.56 -13.48
C ALA A 207 5.35 3.79 -15.00
N GLN A 208 4.52 4.70 -15.47
CA GLN A 208 4.51 5.11 -16.89
C GLN A 208 5.87 5.67 -17.31
N ASN A 209 6.50 6.49 -16.47
CA ASN A 209 7.82 7.05 -16.76
C ASN A 209 8.94 5.97 -16.82
N TRP A 210 8.76 4.79 -16.22
CA TRP A 210 9.73 3.69 -16.32
C TRP A 210 9.74 3.06 -17.72
N GLN A 211 8.64 3.18 -18.45
CA GLN A 211 8.54 2.66 -19.84
C GLN A 211 9.29 3.55 -20.82
N ASP A 212 9.39 4.85 -20.54
CA ASP A 212 10.01 5.85 -21.42
C ASP A 212 11.55 5.88 -21.32
N VAL A 213 12.14 5.17 -20.36
CA VAL A 213 13.60 5.17 -20.07
C VAL A 213 14.30 3.88 -20.57
N ARG A 214 13.62 3.03 -21.32
CA ARG A 214 14.20 1.81 -21.91
C ARG A 214 14.81 2.05 -23.28
#